data_66f7fc64492b7e03b582368c804acb58
#
_entry.id   66f7fc64492b7e03b582368c804acb58
#
_cell.length_a   1.000
_cell.length_b   1.000
_cell.length_c   1.000
_cell.angle_alpha   90.00
_cell.angle_beta   90.00
_cell.angle_gamma   90.00
#
_symmetry.space_group_name_H-M   'P 1'
#
loop_
_entity.id
_entity.type
_entity.pdbx_description
1 polymer ?
#
loop_
_entity_poly.entity_id
_entity_poly.type
_entity_poly.pdbx_seq_one_letter_code
_entity_poly.pdbx_strand_id
1 'polypeptide(L)'
;MKKKARLIIPMILGILWIFIGEVQTMQKNSLLKFAVQFPADAHPQPLTGRVYVMLTRNSQREPRFQVRRARGIPFWGQNVSGLNPGEQAVVDEKAFGFPLRSISNIPAGEYYVQGFINVYSEFKRSDGRTVWLHQDHWEGQNWLRSPGNMYSEVQKVRIDPAQKQTIELVCSHVIPPIESPPDTKWVKRIKFQSRLL
;
A
#
# COMPACT_ATOMS: atom_id res chain seq x y z
N MET A 1 -85.93 16.82 -27.66
CA MET A 1 -84.51 16.88 -28.14
C MET A 1 -83.55 17.18 -27.00
N LYS A 2 -82.89 16.16 -26.44
CA LYS A 2 -81.99 16.29 -25.32
C LYS A 2 -80.56 16.33 -25.81
N LYS A 3 -79.87 17.51 -25.74
CA LYS A 3 -78.43 17.67 -26.04
C LYS A 3 -77.60 17.11 -24.90
N LYS A 4 -76.82 16.07 -25.18
CA LYS A 4 -75.80 15.54 -24.27
C LYS A 4 -74.59 16.44 -24.31
N ALA A 5 -74.27 17.09 -23.20
CA ALA A 5 -72.99 17.80 -23.01
C ALA A 5 -71.89 16.74 -22.78
N ARG A 6 -70.86 16.72 -23.61
CA ARG A 6 -69.63 15.95 -23.41
C ARG A 6 -68.70 16.76 -22.53
N LEU A 7 -68.46 16.28 -21.33
CA LEU A 7 -67.43 16.83 -20.40
C LEU A 7 -66.08 16.33 -20.89
N ILE A 8 -65.22 17.23 -21.37
CA ILE A 8 -63.84 16.93 -21.72
C ILE A 8 -63.02 17.22 -20.45
N ILE A 9 -62.48 16.21 -19.82
CA ILE A 9 -61.53 16.33 -18.71
C ILE A 9 -60.15 16.46 -19.33
N PRO A 10 -59.41 17.58 -19.13
CA PRO A 10 -58.02 17.68 -19.53
C PRO A 10 -57.16 16.87 -18.57
N MET A 11 -56.55 15.84 -19.09
CA MET A 11 -55.55 15.02 -18.38
C MET A 11 -54.23 15.81 -18.31
N ILE A 12 -54.00 16.48 -17.17
CA ILE A 12 -52.72 17.15 -16.89
C ILE A 12 -51.71 16.06 -16.52
N LEU A 13 -50.87 15.69 -17.48
CA LEU A 13 -49.67 14.87 -17.23
C LEU A 13 -48.65 15.77 -16.56
N GLY A 14 -48.57 15.70 -15.25
CA GLY A 14 -47.49 16.27 -14.49
C GLY A 14 -46.20 15.49 -14.74
N ILE A 15 -45.29 16.02 -15.55
CA ILE A 15 -43.94 15.49 -15.72
C ILE A 15 -43.18 15.83 -14.44
N LEU A 16 -43.11 14.87 -13.53
CA LEU A 16 -42.25 14.95 -12.33
C LEU A 16 -40.78 14.79 -12.79
N TRP A 17 -40.08 15.88 -13.00
CA TRP A 17 -38.63 15.88 -13.17
C TRP A 17 -38.01 15.52 -11.83
N ILE A 18 -37.64 14.24 -11.66
CA ILE A 18 -36.77 13.80 -10.59
C ILE A 18 -35.37 14.34 -10.94
N PHE A 19 -34.98 15.44 -10.31
CA PHE A 19 -33.58 15.84 -10.26
C PHE A 19 -32.83 14.78 -9.43
N ILE A 20 -32.31 13.78 -10.13
CA ILE A 20 -31.24 12.93 -9.59
C ILE A 20 -30.00 13.84 -9.56
N GLY A 21 -29.81 14.55 -8.46
CA GLY A 21 -28.58 15.23 -8.20
C GLY A 21 -27.48 14.16 -8.16
N GLU A 22 -26.66 14.09 -9.21
CA GLU A 22 -25.39 13.40 -9.15
C GLU A 22 -24.60 14.07 -8.00
N VAL A 23 -24.53 13.39 -6.87
CA VAL A 23 -23.55 13.70 -5.84
C VAL A 23 -22.20 13.35 -6.45
N GLN A 24 -21.64 14.28 -7.22
CA GLN A 24 -20.23 14.24 -7.56
C GLN A 24 -19.49 14.34 -6.22
N THR A 25 -19.07 13.19 -5.71
CA THR A 25 -18.06 13.14 -4.67
C THR A 25 -16.83 13.83 -5.25
N MET A 26 -16.69 15.13 -4.96
CA MET A 26 -15.47 15.87 -5.27
C MET A 26 -14.33 15.06 -4.64
N GLN A 27 -13.58 14.39 -5.49
CA GLN A 27 -12.36 13.71 -5.07
C GLN A 27 -11.43 14.80 -4.58
N LYS A 28 -11.33 14.92 -3.26
CA LYS A 28 -10.48 15.93 -2.63
C LYS A 28 -9.03 15.55 -2.96
N ASN A 29 -8.44 16.25 -3.91
CA ASN A 29 -7.05 16.04 -4.26
C ASN A 29 -6.21 16.31 -3.01
N SER A 30 -5.54 15.27 -2.51
CA SER A 30 -4.64 15.42 -1.39
C SER A 30 -3.35 16.09 -1.86
N LEU A 31 -2.95 17.13 -1.15
CA LEU A 31 -1.64 17.74 -1.32
C LEU A 31 -0.55 17.05 -0.49
N LEU A 32 -0.94 16.05 0.30
CA LEU A 32 -0.05 15.19 1.06
C LEU A 32 0.63 14.16 0.14
N LYS A 33 1.93 14.00 0.30
CA LYS A 33 2.75 12.98 -0.37
C LYS A 33 3.74 12.37 0.61
N PHE A 34 4.09 11.12 0.35
CA PHE A 34 5.19 10.46 1.04
C PHE A 34 6.26 10.12 0.00
N ALA A 35 7.47 10.60 0.22
CA ALA A 35 8.62 10.32 -0.63
C ALA A 35 9.47 9.24 0.06
N VAL A 36 9.44 8.03 -0.49
CA VAL A 36 10.16 6.88 0.05
C VAL A 36 11.38 6.61 -0.80
N GLN A 37 12.55 6.51 -0.17
CA GLN A 37 13.82 6.22 -0.83
C GLN A 37 14.65 5.25 0.01
N PHE A 38 15.70 4.73 -0.56
CA PHE A 38 16.72 3.94 0.15
C PHE A 38 18.12 4.39 -0.25
N PRO A 39 19.11 4.34 0.66
CA PRO A 39 20.47 4.71 0.34
C PRO A 39 21.26 3.55 -0.29
N ALA A 40 22.36 3.86 -0.98
CA ALA A 40 23.18 2.88 -1.67
C ALA A 40 23.88 1.87 -0.74
N ASP A 41 24.13 2.24 0.51
CA ASP A 41 24.69 1.35 1.53
C ASP A 41 23.69 0.30 2.02
N ALA A 42 22.40 0.59 1.96
CA ALA A 42 21.35 -0.40 2.25
C ALA A 42 21.12 -1.37 1.07
N HIS A 43 21.15 -0.85 -0.17
CA HIS A 43 21.01 -1.64 -1.38
C HIS A 43 21.71 -0.94 -2.56
N PRO A 44 22.87 -1.44 -3.05
CA PRO A 44 23.70 -0.71 -4.02
C PRO A 44 23.17 -0.75 -5.46
N GLN A 45 22.23 -1.61 -5.77
CA GLN A 45 21.68 -1.79 -7.11
C GLN A 45 20.26 -1.24 -7.24
N PRO A 46 19.81 -0.89 -8.46
CA PRO A 46 18.40 -0.61 -8.68
C PRO A 46 17.53 -1.79 -8.27
N LEU A 47 16.38 -1.52 -7.65
CA LEU A 47 15.46 -2.57 -7.20
C LEU A 47 14.10 -2.50 -7.89
N THR A 48 13.49 -3.65 -8.03
CA THR A 48 12.07 -3.81 -8.37
C THR A 48 11.33 -4.38 -7.18
N GLY A 49 10.14 -3.85 -6.87
CA GLY A 49 9.42 -4.27 -5.69
C GLY A 49 8.17 -3.45 -5.43
N ARG A 50 7.79 -3.40 -4.17
CA ARG A 50 6.65 -2.59 -3.73
C ARG A 50 7.01 -1.74 -2.53
N VAL A 51 6.80 -0.46 -2.69
CA VAL A 51 6.99 0.55 -1.64
C VAL A 51 5.70 0.69 -0.86
N TYR A 52 5.81 0.78 0.48
CA TYR A 52 4.68 0.98 1.37
C TYR A 52 4.93 2.14 2.32
N VAL A 53 3.83 2.79 2.70
CA VAL A 53 3.76 3.76 3.80
C VAL A 53 2.72 3.29 4.79
N MET A 54 3.06 3.24 6.06
CA MET A 54 2.24 2.71 7.15
C MET A 54 2.05 3.78 8.22
N LEU A 55 0.82 3.99 8.67
CA LEU A 55 0.46 5.01 9.64
C LEU A 55 -0.24 4.41 10.86
N THR A 56 0.13 4.88 12.05
CA THR A 56 -0.57 4.53 13.28
C THR A 56 -0.58 5.70 14.26
N ARG A 57 -1.54 5.69 15.19
CA ARG A 57 -1.53 6.59 16.36
C ARG A 57 -0.95 5.92 17.60
N ASN A 58 -0.65 4.63 17.51
CA ASN A 58 -0.10 3.85 18.62
C ASN A 58 1.43 3.73 18.49
N SER A 59 2.16 4.29 19.47
CA SER A 59 3.63 4.28 19.52
C SER A 59 4.24 3.03 20.16
N GLN A 60 3.43 2.15 20.75
CA GLN A 60 3.94 1.00 21.53
C GLN A 60 4.65 -0.04 20.65
N ARG A 61 4.42 -0.01 19.36
CA ARG A 61 4.99 -0.95 18.40
C ARG A 61 5.23 -0.25 17.06
N GLU A 62 6.27 -0.64 16.33
CA GLU A 62 6.51 -0.16 14.99
C GLU A 62 5.28 -0.34 14.07
N PRO A 63 4.97 0.66 13.20
CA PRO A 63 3.83 0.57 12.28
C PRO A 63 3.81 -0.72 11.46
N ARG A 64 4.95 -1.16 10.91
CA ARG A 64 5.01 -2.38 10.09
C ARG A 64 4.50 -3.63 10.80
N PHE A 65 4.61 -3.73 12.11
CA PHE A 65 4.11 -4.86 12.89
C PHE A 65 2.64 -4.72 13.33
N GLN A 66 1.99 -3.61 13.00
CA GLN A 66 0.59 -3.35 13.27
C GLN A 66 -0.31 -3.58 12.04
N VAL A 67 0.29 -3.83 10.86
CA VAL A 67 -0.44 -4.21 9.64
C VAL A 67 -1.09 -5.57 9.81
N ARG A 68 -2.40 -5.65 9.58
CA ARG A 68 -3.20 -6.89 9.67
C ARG A 68 -4.31 -6.90 8.63
N ARG A 69 -4.77 -8.10 8.23
CA ARG A 69 -5.82 -8.25 7.21
C ARG A 69 -7.17 -7.63 7.58
N ALA A 70 -7.61 -7.75 8.82
CA ALA A 70 -8.98 -7.38 9.23
C ALA A 70 -9.06 -6.12 10.09
N ARG A 71 -8.13 -5.91 11.03
CA ARG A 71 -8.16 -4.81 12.00
C ARG A 71 -6.77 -4.18 12.15
N GLY A 72 -6.11 -3.98 11.02
CA GLY A 72 -4.79 -3.37 10.97
C GLY A 72 -4.85 -1.86 10.85
N ILE A 73 -3.68 -1.27 10.89
CA ILE A 73 -3.48 0.16 10.64
C ILE A 73 -3.60 0.48 9.15
N PRO A 74 -3.88 1.73 8.79
CA PRO A 74 -3.83 2.17 7.40
C PRO A 74 -2.41 2.05 6.81
N PHE A 75 -2.36 1.55 5.58
CA PHE A 75 -1.15 1.53 4.77
C PHE A 75 -1.47 1.69 3.29
N TRP A 76 -0.56 2.26 2.54
CA TRP A 76 -0.64 2.46 1.10
C TRP A 76 0.60 1.90 0.45
N GLY A 77 0.47 1.44 -0.79
CA GLY A 77 1.62 0.91 -1.51
C GLY A 77 1.48 1.05 -3.01
N GLN A 78 2.63 1.17 -3.67
CA GLN A 78 2.74 1.18 -5.12
C GLN A 78 3.94 0.34 -5.57
N ASN A 79 3.84 -0.22 -6.77
CA ASN A 79 4.94 -0.95 -7.37
C ASN A 79 5.98 0.03 -7.91
N VAL A 80 7.24 -0.37 -7.81
CA VAL A 80 8.39 0.31 -8.43
C VAL A 80 9.17 -0.70 -9.27
N SER A 81 9.77 -0.23 -10.34
CA SER A 81 10.60 -1.04 -11.24
C SER A 81 11.88 -0.29 -11.54
N GLY A 82 13.02 -0.89 -11.20
CA GLY A 82 14.33 -0.29 -11.42
C GLY A 82 14.56 1.00 -10.61
N LEU A 83 13.96 1.13 -9.42
CA LEU A 83 14.19 2.29 -8.54
C LEU A 83 15.64 2.35 -8.11
N ASN A 84 16.33 3.46 -8.39
CA ASN A 84 17.73 3.65 -8.05
C ASN A 84 17.93 4.04 -6.58
N PRO A 85 19.09 3.74 -5.98
CA PRO A 85 19.46 4.29 -4.67
C PRO A 85 19.39 5.82 -4.69
N GLY A 86 18.75 6.41 -3.67
CA GLY A 86 18.52 7.86 -3.57
C GLY A 86 17.36 8.40 -4.41
N GLU A 87 16.80 7.61 -5.32
CA GLU A 87 15.61 7.98 -6.07
C GLU A 87 14.36 7.87 -5.19
N GLN A 88 13.45 8.83 -5.32
CA GLN A 88 12.22 8.89 -4.52
C GLN A 88 11.04 8.21 -5.24
N ALA A 89 10.48 7.19 -4.62
CA ALA A 89 9.17 6.67 -4.96
C ALA A 89 8.09 7.48 -4.23
N VAL A 90 7.21 8.15 -4.97
CA VAL A 90 6.19 9.01 -4.38
C VAL A 90 4.89 8.25 -4.21
N VAL A 91 4.49 8.05 -2.95
CA VAL A 91 3.18 7.50 -2.58
C VAL A 91 2.22 8.68 -2.39
N ASP A 92 1.26 8.83 -3.26
CA ASP A 92 0.27 9.89 -3.29
C ASP A 92 -1.17 9.34 -3.29
N GLU A 93 -2.15 10.16 -3.63
CA GLU A 93 -3.57 9.78 -3.65
C GLU A 93 -3.92 8.65 -4.63
N LYS A 94 -3.05 8.37 -5.61
CA LYS A 94 -3.22 7.30 -6.59
C LYS A 94 -2.77 5.95 -6.06
N ALA A 95 -2.00 5.94 -4.97
CA ALA A 95 -1.53 4.70 -4.36
C ALA A 95 -2.70 3.91 -3.78
N PHE A 96 -2.64 2.58 -3.96
CA PHE A 96 -3.65 1.70 -3.38
C PHE A 96 -3.44 1.55 -1.88
N GLY A 97 -4.50 1.81 -1.10
CA GLY A 97 -4.48 1.74 0.35
C GLY A 97 -5.54 0.84 0.96
N PHE A 98 -5.29 0.39 2.20
CA PHE A 98 -6.20 -0.39 3.03
C PHE A 98 -5.94 -0.09 4.52
N PRO A 99 -6.98 -0.02 5.39
CA PRO A 99 -8.41 0.01 5.09
C PRO A 99 -8.88 1.34 4.49
N LEU A 100 -8.07 2.40 4.54
CA LEU A 100 -8.36 3.68 3.90
C LEU A 100 -7.87 3.63 2.44
N ARG A 101 -8.80 3.81 1.51
CA ARG A 101 -8.49 3.70 0.08
C ARG A 101 -7.53 4.79 -0.40
N SER A 102 -7.70 6.02 0.03
CA SER A 102 -6.87 7.15 -0.36
C SER A 102 -6.20 7.82 0.85
N ILE A 103 -5.00 8.34 0.64
CA ILE A 103 -4.31 9.18 1.64
C ILE A 103 -5.07 10.47 1.96
N SER A 104 -5.93 10.95 1.03
CA SER A 104 -6.81 12.10 1.26
C SER A 104 -7.88 11.85 2.34
N ASN A 105 -8.14 10.59 2.67
CA ASN A 105 -9.08 10.19 3.71
C ASN A 105 -8.45 10.04 5.10
N ILE A 106 -7.15 10.34 5.24
CA ILE A 106 -6.48 10.33 6.54
C ILE A 106 -7.08 11.48 7.38
N PRO A 107 -7.62 11.23 8.59
CA PRO A 107 -8.05 12.31 9.48
C PRO A 107 -6.83 13.15 9.90
N ALA A 108 -6.97 14.47 9.92
CA ALA A 108 -5.91 15.34 10.43
C ALA A 108 -5.52 14.97 11.86
N GLY A 109 -4.24 15.02 12.19
CA GLY A 109 -3.75 14.67 13.52
C GLY A 109 -2.28 14.26 13.57
N GLU A 110 -1.84 13.76 14.73
CA GLU A 110 -0.50 13.22 14.92
C GLU A 110 -0.46 11.73 14.63
N TYR A 111 0.59 11.29 13.94
CA TYR A 111 0.80 9.91 13.53
C TYR A 111 2.26 9.49 13.68
N TYR A 112 2.47 8.21 13.88
CA TYR A 112 3.72 7.52 13.70
C TYR A 112 3.72 6.90 12.31
N VAL A 113 4.67 7.29 11.47
CA VAL A 113 4.77 6.91 10.05
C VAL A 113 6.02 6.11 9.83
N GLN A 114 5.94 5.07 9.02
CA GLN A 114 7.07 4.23 8.63
C GLN A 114 6.99 3.88 7.15
N GLY A 115 8.10 4.04 6.44
CA GLY A 115 8.31 3.55 5.09
C GLY A 115 8.79 2.10 5.12
N PHE A 116 8.41 1.33 4.10
CA PHE A 116 8.83 -0.05 3.93
C PHE A 116 8.97 -0.39 2.45
N ILE A 117 10.00 -1.13 2.09
CA ILE A 117 10.23 -1.61 0.73
C ILE A 117 10.28 -3.14 0.75
N ASN A 118 9.32 -3.76 0.07
CA ASN A 118 9.34 -5.19 -0.20
C ASN A 118 10.07 -5.42 -1.53
N VAL A 119 11.28 -5.90 -1.45
CA VAL A 119 12.14 -6.19 -2.62
C VAL A 119 11.67 -7.48 -3.27
N TYR A 120 11.49 -7.45 -4.59
CA TYR A 120 11.06 -8.59 -5.37
C TYR A 120 12.24 -9.26 -6.06
N SER A 121 12.12 -10.56 -6.24
CA SER A 121 13.02 -11.37 -7.05
C SER A 121 12.42 -11.62 -8.44
N GLU A 122 13.28 -11.77 -9.42
CA GLU A 122 12.90 -12.17 -10.78
C GLU A 122 12.65 -13.67 -10.84
N PHE A 123 11.51 -14.08 -11.38
CA PHE A 123 11.18 -15.47 -11.66
C PHE A 123 10.87 -15.67 -13.14
N LYS A 124 11.57 -16.60 -13.77
CA LYS A 124 11.30 -17.02 -15.15
C LYS A 124 10.37 -18.22 -15.13
N ARG A 125 9.20 -18.06 -15.72
CA ARG A 125 8.19 -19.10 -15.81
C ARG A 125 8.49 -20.04 -16.99
N SER A 126 7.94 -21.25 -16.91
CA SER A 126 8.06 -22.24 -18.00
C SER A 126 7.40 -21.79 -19.33
N ASP A 127 6.45 -20.84 -19.28
CA ASP A 127 5.83 -20.22 -20.47
C ASP A 127 6.69 -19.09 -21.09
N GLY A 128 7.93 -18.90 -20.62
CA GLY A 128 8.87 -17.87 -21.07
C GLY A 128 8.64 -16.47 -20.51
N ARG A 129 7.62 -16.27 -19.69
CA ARG A 129 7.33 -14.98 -19.07
C ARG A 129 8.19 -14.77 -17.84
N THR A 130 8.62 -13.52 -17.65
CA THR A 130 9.28 -13.06 -16.41
C THR A 130 8.25 -12.38 -15.51
N VAL A 131 8.28 -12.73 -14.23
CA VAL A 131 7.47 -12.08 -13.19
C VAL A 131 8.35 -11.66 -12.02
N TRP A 132 7.98 -10.54 -11.38
CA TRP A 132 8.65 -10.03 -10.21
C TRP A 132 7.73 -10.20 -9.00
N LEU A 133 8.17 -11.00 -8.03
CA LEU A 133 7.36 -11.37 -6.86
C LEU A 133 8.22 -11.37 -5.61
N HIS A 134 7.55 -11.23 -4.47
CA HIS A 134 8.16 -11.52 -3.18
C HIS A 134 8.63 -12.96 -3.12
N GLN A 135 9.91 -13.15 -2.76
CA GLN A 135 10.50 -14.46 -2.52
C GLN A 135 10.47 -14.77 -1.03
N ASP A 136 9.94 -15.93 -0.65
CA ASP A 136 10.01 -16.42 0.72
C ASP A 136 11.46 -16.84 1.05
N HIS A 137 12.00 -16.29 2.12
CA HIS A 137 13.31 -16.60 2.66
C HIS A 137 13.22 -17.36 3.99
N TRP A 138 12.24 -18.26 4.13
CA TRP A 138 11.92 -19.05 5.32
C TRP A 138 11.20 -18.30 6.44
N GLU A 139 10.69 -17.10 6.17
CA GLU A 139 9.89 -16.32 7.10
C GLU A 139 8.39 -16.67 7.07
N GLY A 140 7.99 -17.69 6.29
CA GLY A 140 6.61 -18.15 6.17
C GLY A 140 5.70 -17.17 5.45
N GLN A 141 6.16 -16.57 4.35
CA GLN A 141 5.44 -15.57 3.56
C GLN A 141 5.10 -14.28 4.33
N ASN A 142 5.80 -14.03 5.43
CA ASN A 142 5.63 -12.80 6.18
C ASN A 142 6.56 -11.70 5.65
N TRP A 143 6.17 -11.09 4.54
CA TRP A 143 6.95 -10.07 3.85
C TRP A 143 7.43 -8.92 4.76
N LEU A 144 6.75 -8.64 5.87
CA LEU A 144 7.16 -7.63 6.85
C LEU A 144 8.42 -8.02 7.66
N ARG A 145 8.83 -9.28 7.57
CA ARG A 145 10.02 -9.84 8.24
C ARG A 145 10.98 -10.51 7.27
N SER A 146 10.72 -10.43 5.98
CA SER A 146 11.53 -11.10 4.98
C SER A 146 12.91 -10.48 4.86
N PRO A 147 13.97 -11.29 4.92
CA PRO A 147 15.34 -10.84 4.69
C PRO A 147 15.50 -10.06 3.39
N GLY A 148 16.32 -9.02 3.44
CA GLY A 148 16.57 -8.14 2.30
C GLY A 148 15.52 -7.06 2.07
N ASN A 149 14.34 -7.13 2.69
CA ASN A 149 13.40 -6.02 2.71
C ASN A 149 13.94 -4.88 3.59
N MET A 150 13.53 -3.66 3.26
CA MET A 150 14.04 -2.46 3.92
C MET A 150 12.93 -1.67 4.59
N TYR A 151 13.29 -0.94 5.65
CA TYR A 151 12.35 -0.08 6.37
C TYR A 151 13.03 1.19 6.88
N SER A 152 12.22 2.23 7.10
CA SER A 152 12.70 3.49 7.68
C SER A 152 12.58 3.48 9.20
N GLU A 153 13.28 4.43 9.84
CA GLU A 153 12.93 4.84 11.20
C GLU A 153 11.46 5.27 11.27
N VAL A 154 10.88 5.15 12.46
CA VAL A 154 9.52 5.62 12.74
C VAL A 154 9.57 7.12 13.01
N GLN A 155 8.84 7.91 12.24
CA GLN A 155 8.74 9.35 12.41
C GLN A 155 7.41 9.73 13.05
N LYS A 156 7.44 10.58 14.10
CA LYS A 156 6.22 11.21 14.61
C LYS A 156 5.96 12.49 13.83
N VAL A 157 4.84 12.55 13.12
CA VAL A 157 4.48 13.68 12.25
C VAL A 157 3.04 14.12 12.47
N ARG A 158 2.79 15.42 12.31
CA ARG A 158 1.43 15.96 12.20
C ARG A 158 1.02 15.96 10.73
N ILE A 159 -0.09 15.32 10.43
CA ILE A 159 -0.63 15.17 9.07
C ILE A 159 -1.91 15.99 8.97
N ASP A 160 -2.01 16.78 7.90
CA ASP A 160 -3.26 17.40 7.43
C ASP A 160 -3.35 17.21 5.92
N PRO A 161 -4.19 16.29 5.42
CA PRO A 161 -4.30 16.02 3.97
C PRO A 161 -4.76 17.22 3.13
N ALA A 162 -5.32 18.25 3.77
CA ALA A 162 -5.72 19.48 3.10
C ALA A 162 -4.56 20.45 2.85
N GLN A 163 -3.42 20.22 3.51
CA GLN A 163 -2.24 21.05 3.38
C GLN A 163 -1.21 20.40 2.46
N LYS A 164 -0.44 21.23 1.74
CA LYS A 164 0.69 20.75 0.93
C LYS A 164 1.80 20.28 1.88
N GLN A 165 2.03 18.98 1.91
CA GLN A 165 3.03 18.36 2.78
C GLN A 165 3.69 17.19 2.05
N THR A 166 5.03 17.13 2.11
CA THR A 166 5.79 15.95 1.68
C THR A 166 6.56 15.41 2.89
N ILE A 167 6.35 14.13 3.20
CA ILE A 167 7.02 13.43 4.29
C ILE A 167 8.04 12.49 3.65
N GLU A 168 9.32 12.72 3.96
CA GLU A 168 10.40 11.90 3.45
C GLU A 168 10.69 10.72 4.39
N LEU A 169 10.81 9.52 3.81
CA LEU A 169 11.04 8.26 4.51
C LEU A 169 12.22 7.55 3.88
N VAL A 170 13.34 7.51 4.60
CA VAL A 170 14.56 6.84 4.14
C VAL A 170 14.62 5.43 4.72
N CYS A 171 14.46 4.41 3.86
CA CYS A 171 14.53 3.00 4.23
C CYS A 171 16.00 2.54 4.29
N SER A 172 16.67 2.87 5.38
CA SER A 172 18.10 2.57 5.61
C SER A 172 18.33 1.25 6.35
N HIS A 173 17.31 0.69 6.98
CA HIS A 173 17.43 -0.58 7.71
C HIS A 173 17.07 -1.75 6.81
N VAL A 174 17.99 -2.70 6.72
CA VAL A 174 17.79 -3.97 5.97
C VAL A 174 17.45 -5.07 6.97
N ILE A 175 16.41 -5.86 6.66
CA ILE A 175 16.07 -7.03 7.47
C ILE A 175 17.16 -8.09 7.26
N PRO A 176 17.83 -8.54 8.33
CA PRO A 176 18.94 -9.48 8.23
C PRO A 176 18.47 -10.87 7.78
N PRO A 177 19.38 -11.71 7.24
CA PRO A 177 19.10 -13.11 6.96
C PRO A 177 18.61 -13.87 8.21
N ILE A 178 17.73 -14.85 7.98
CA ILE A 178 17.29 -15.74 9.06
C ILE A 178 18.40 -16.71 9.38
N GLU A 179 18.88 -16.68 10.61
CA GLU A 179 19.83 -17.66 11.11
C GLU A 179 19.17 -19.04 11.17
N SER A 180 19.82 -20.03 10.55
CA SER A 180 19.36 -21.41 10.71
C SER A 180 19.61 -21.85 12.15
N PRO A 181 18.60 -22.37 12.87
CA PRO A 181 18.84 -22.95 14.18
C PRO A 181 19.90 -24.05 14.09
N PRO A 182 20.75 -24.20 15.10
CA PRO A 182 21.78 -25.24 15.11
C PRO A 182 21.16 -26.62 15.07
N ASP A 183 21.89 -27.57 14.53
CA ASP A 183 21.53 -28.98 14.59
C ASP A 183 21.44 -29.43 16.06
N THR A 184 20.46 -30.24 16.36
CA THR A 184 20.32 -30.88 17.68
C THR A 184 20.59 -32.39 17.59
N LYS A 185 20.61 -33.07 18.70
CA LYS A 185 20.71 -34.54 18.72
C LYS A 185 19.62 -35.21 17.90
N TRP A 186 18.43 -34.61 17.83
CA TRP A 186 17.23 -35.20 17.25
C TRP A 186 16.80 -34.60 15.93
N VAL A 187 17.24 -33.36 15.61
CA VAL A 187 16.82 -32.64 14.45
C VAL A 187 18.04 -32.19 13.65
N LYS A 188 18.11 -32.59 12.39
CA LYS A 188 19.10 -32.19 11.41
C LYS A 188 18.43 -31.45 10.29
N ARG A 189 19.02 -30.35 9.81
CA ARG A 189 18.55 -29.62 8.64
C ARG A 189 19.40 -30.00 7.44
N ILE A 190 18.73 -30.50 6.41
CA ILE A 190 19.35 -30.86 5.16
C ILE A 190 18.79 -29.93 4.10
N LYS A 191 19.68 -29.23 3.38
CA LYS A 191 19.34 -28.44 2.18
C LYS A 191 19.93 -29.14 0.98
N PHE A 192 19.12 -29.38 -0.04
CA PHE A 192 19.59 -29.90 -1.32
C PHE A 192 18.90 -29.18 -2.46
N GLN A 193 19.61 -29.05 -3.58
CA GLN A 193 19.05 -28.50 -4.80
C GLN A 193 18.64 -29.65 -5.70
N SER A 194 17.37 -29.67 -6.09
CA SER A 194 16.88 -30.64 -7.05
C SER A 194 17.37 -30.27 -8.47
N ARG A 195 17.85 -31.26 -9.23
CA ARG A 195 18.16 -31.08 -10.65
C ARG A 195 16.91 -31.13 -11.53
N LEU A 196 15.76 -31.47 -10.98
CA LEU A 196 14.50 -31.61 -11.70
C LEU A 196 13.65 -30.31 -11.61
N LEU A 197 14.06 -29.36 -10.82
CA LEU A 197 13.48 -28.02 -10.66
C LEU A 197 14.55 -27.02 -11.11
#